data_04c78cb7f80f9a46d0d5f7055a86d244
#
_entry.id   04c78cb7f80f9a46d0d5f7055a86d244
#
_cell.length_a   1.000
_cell.length_b   1.000
_cell.length_c   1.000
_cell.angle_alpha   90.00
_cell.angle_beta   90.00
_cell.angle_gamma   90.00
#
_symmetry.space_group_name_H-M   'P 1'
#
loop_
_entity.id
_entity.type
_entity.pdbx_description
1 polymer ?
#
loop_
_entity_poly.entity_id
_entity_poly.type
_entity_poly.pdbx_seq_one_letter_code
_entity_poly.pdbx_strand_id
1 'polypeptide(L)'
;VSDLAAALEIVGARWALLIVERLLDGPQRYGDLQRELGVPTNMLATRLRELEAAGVLTRIPLQHNTRAYKLTERGLALREAINTLGEWGRGQR
;
A
#
# COMPACT_ATOMS: atom_id res chain seq x y z
N VAL A 1 -14.72 0.52 -20.24
CA VAL A 1 -14.23 0.46 -18.85
C VAL A 1 -13.50 1.76 -18.55
N SER A 2 -13.75 2.35 -17.40
CA SER A 2 -13.15 3.63 -17.04
C SER A 2 -11.71 3.48 -16.58
N ASP A 3 -10.95 4.57 -16.65
CA ASP A 3 -9.59 4.60 -16.11
C ASP A 3 -9.59 4.36 -14.61
N LEU A 4 -10.61 4.84 -13.90
CA LEU A 4 -10.76 4.56 -12.47
C LEU A 4 -10.92 3.06 -12.24
N ALA A 5 -11.72 2.37 -13.05
CA ALA A 5 -11.88 0.93 -12.91
C ALA A 5 -10.55 0.21 -13.09
N ALA A 6 -9.72 0.65 -14.05
CA ALA A 6 -8.39 0.07 -14.24
C ALA A 6 -7.50 0.26 -13.01
N ALA A 7 -7.55 1.45 -12.40
CA ALA A 7 -6.79 1.70 -11.16
C ALA A 7 -7.27 0.80 -10.03
N LEU A 8 -8.59 0.63 -9.90
CA LEU A 8 -9.16 -0.16 -8.81
C LEU A 8 -8.91 -1.67 -8.98
N GLU A 9 -8.62 -2.15 -10.18
CA GLU A 9 -8.15 -3.50 -10.38
C GLU A 9 -6.83 -3.76 -9.63
N ILE A 10 -6.04 -2.71 -9.44
CA ILE A 10 -4.72 -2.82 -8.80
C ILE A 10 -4.81 -2.47 -7.31
N VAL A 11 -5.48 -1.36 -6.97
CA VAL A 11 -5.46 -0.84 -5.60
C VAL A 11 -6.85 -0.81 -4.95
N GLY A 12 -7.85 -1.41 -5.57
CA GLY A 12 -9.22 -1.37 -5.05
C GLY A 12 -9.53 -2.38 -3.96
N ALA A 13 -8.68 -3.40 -3.78
CA ALA A 13 -8.90 -4.41 -2.76
C ALA A 13 -8.78 -3.82 -1.36
N ARG A 14 -9.48 -4.41 -0.42
CA ARG A 14 -9.43 -3.95 0.98
C ARG A 14 -7.99 -3.91 1.47
N TRP A 15 -7.62 -2.86 2.15
CA TRP A 15 -6.32 -2.59 2.75
C TRP A 15 -5.25 -2.08 1.78
N ALA A 16 -5.44 -2.23 0.44
CA ALA A 16 -4.39 -1.91 -0.52
C ALA A 16 -3.93 -0.45 -0.41
N LEU A 17 -4.86 0.51 -0.49
CA LEU A 17 -4.50 1.94 -0.40
C LEU A 17 -3.99 2.34 0.98
N LEU A 18 -4.45 1.67 2.04
CA LEU A 18 -3.94 1.96 3.39
C LEU A 18 -2.49 1.51 3.54
N ILE A 19 -2.12 0.39 2.91
CA ILE A 19 -0.73 -0.06 2.88
C ILE A 19 0.14 0.95 2.13
N VAL A 20 -0.33 1.41 0.97
CA VAL A 20 0.40 2.41 0.19
C VAL A 20 0.58 3.69 1.00
N GLU A 21 -0.47 4.13 1.67
CA GLU A 21 -0.41 5.34 2.51
C GLU A 21 0.69 5.25 3.55
N ARG A 22 0.77 4.12 4.26
CA ARG A 22 1.82 3.94 5.26
C ARG A 22 3.21 3.99 4.66
N LEU A 23 3.37 3.46 3.45
CA LEU A 23 4.67 3.42 2.78
C LEU A 23 5.06 4.75 2.16
N LEU A 24 4.15 5.71 2.07
CA LEU A 24 4.49 7.05 1.59
C LEU A 24 5.51 7.74 2.50
N ASP A 25 5.54 7.39 3.78
CA ASP A 25 6.47 7.98 4.75
C ASP A 25 7.84 7.31 4.75
N GLY A 26 7.99 6.24 3.98
CA GLY A 26 9.24 5.50 3.88
C GLY A 26 9.04 4.01 4.05
N PRO A 27 10.12 3.24 3.92
CA PRO A 27 10.04 1.78 4.02
C PRO A 27 9.53 1.32 5.38
N GLN A 28 8.77 0.23 5.37
CA GLN A 28 8.22 -0.37 6.58
C GLN A 28 8.45 -1.87 6.54
N ARG A 29 8.70 -2.47 7.69
CA ARG A 29 8.77 -3.92 7.84
C ARG A 29 7.35 -4.49 7.91
N TYR A 30 7.24 -5.79 7.63
CA TYR A 30 5.96 -6.49 7.70
C TYR A 30 5.25 -6.27 9.05
N GLY A 31 5.99 -6.50 10.15
CA GLY A 31 5.43 -6.35 11.49
C GLY A 31 4.98 -4.93 11.81
N ASP A 32 5.67 -3.93 11.28
CA ASP A 32 5.29 -2.53 11.48
C ASP A 32 3.97 -2.23 10.79
N LEU A 33 3.83 -2.70 9.55
CA LEU A 33 2.58 -2.52 8.80
C LEU A 33 1.42 -3.20 9.51
N GLN A 34 1.64 -4.42 10.00
CA GLN A 34 0.59 -5.17 10.68
C GLN A 34 0.14 -4.46 11.95
N ARG A 35 1.09 -3.99 12.76
CA ARG A 35 0.75 -3.31 14.01
C ARG A 35 0.00 -2.01 13.77
N GLU A 36 0.47 -1.23 12.81
CA GLU A 36 -0.10 0.09 12.59
C GLU A 36 -1.46 0.04 11.92
N LEU A 37 -1.68 -0.94 11.04
CA LEU A 37 -2.94 -1.04 10.30
C LEU A 37 -3.94 -1.98 10.97
N GLY A 38 -3.47 -2.93 11.77
CA GLY A 38 -4.35 -3.94 12.36
C GLY A 38 -4.90 -4.92 11.33
N VAL A 39 -4.24 -5.06 10.20
CA VAL A 39 -4.69 -5.96 9.13
C VAL A 39 -4.40 -7.42 9.52
N PRO A 40 -5.33 -8.36 9.22
CA PRO A 40 -5.05 -9.77 9.46
C PRO A 40 -3.79 -10.22 8.72
N THR A 41 -2.97 -11.06 9.37
CA THR A 41 -1.65 -11.45 8.87
C THR A 41 -1.68 -12.02 7.47
N ASN A 42 -2.58 -12.97 7.21
CA ASN A 42 -2.68 -13.60 5.88
C ASN A 42 -3.15 -12.61 4.81
N MET A 43 -4.02 -11.69 5.18
CA MET A 43 -4.51 -10.65 4.27
C MET A 43 -3.38 -9.69 3.90
N LEU A 44 -2.55 -9.29 4.88
CA LEU A 44 -1.41 -8.41 4.61
C LEU A 44 -0.44 -9.06 3.62
N ALA A 45 -0.10 -10.32 3.85
CA ALA A 45 0.80 -11.04 2.95
C ALA A 45 0.26 -11.08 1.53
N THR A 46 -1.04 -11.35 1.38
CA THR A 46 -1.69 -11.40 0.09
C THR A 46 -1.64 -10.05 -0.62
N ARG A 47 -2.00 -8.98 0.08
CA ARG A 47 -2.00 -7.64 -0.51
C ARG A 47 -0.60 -7.19 -0.91
N LEU A 48 0.39 -7.48 -0.08
CA LEU A 48 1.78 -7.11 -0.41
C LEU A 48 2.26 -7.83 -1.67
N ARG A 49 1.93 -9.13 -1.83
CA ARG A 49 2.29 -9.86 -3.04
C ARG A 49 1.62 -9.28 -4.28
N GLU A 50 0.34 -8.93 -4.17
CA GLU A 50 -0.42 -8.36 -5.27
C GLU A 50 0.14 -7.00 -5.69
N LEU A 51 0.43 -6.15 -4.71
CA LEU A 51 0.97 -4.82 -4.98
C LEU A 51 2.39 -4.90 -5.55
N GLU A 52 3.18 -5.85 -5.09
CA GLU A 52 4.51 -6.08 -5.64
C GLU A 52 4.41 -6.55 -7.09
N ALA A 53 3.54 -7.50 -7.38
CA ALA A 53 3.34 -8.01 -8.73
C ALA A 53 2.87 -6.91 -9.69
N ALA A 54 2.12 -5.94 -9.20
CA ALA A 54 1.63 -4.81 -9.99
C ALA A 54 2.66 -3.69 -10.12
N GLY A 55 3.82 -3.82 -9.48
CA GLY A 55 4.88 -2.82 -9.55
C GLY A 55 4.64 -1.58 -8.69
N VAL A 56 3.73 -1.67 -7.71
CA VAL A 56 3.42 -0.55 -6.81
C VAL A 56 4.43 -0.45 -5.69
N LEU A 57 4.92 -1.58 -5.22
CA LEU A 57 5.93 -1.63 -4.17
C LEU A 57 6.97 -2.71 -4.48
N THR A 58 8.05 -2.68 -3.73
CA THR A 58 9.10 -3.69 -3.85
C THR A 58 9.63 -4.02 -2.45
N ARG A 59 10.30 -5.16 -2.35
CA ARG A 59 10.96 -5.57 -1.11
C ARG A 59 12.41 -5.16 -1.17
N ILE A 60 12.93 -4.67 -0.05
CA ILE A 60 14.36 -4.37 0.08
C ILE A 60 14.91 -5.22 1.23
N PRO A 61 16.09 -5.83 1.06
CA PRO A 61 16.70 -6.61 2.12
C PRO A 61 17.23 -5.68 3.21
N LEU A 62 17.10 -6.13 4.45
CA LEU A 62 17.69 -5.48 5.61
C LEU A 62 18.65 -6.48 6.25
N GLN A 63 19.36 -6.04 7.28
CA GLN A 63 20.27 -6.91 8.03
C GLN A 63 19.48 -8.03 8.71
N HIS A 64 20.14 -9.15 8.98
CA HIS A 64 19.58 -10.29 9.72
C HIS A 64 18.40 -10.97 9.02
N ASN A 65 18.46 -11.06 7.69
CA ASN A 65 17.44 -11.74 6.89
C ASN A 65 16.04 -11.12 7.00
N THR A 66 15.96 -9.87 7.47
CA THR A 66 14.69 -9.15 7.47
C THR A 66 14.52 -8.39 6.18
N ARG A 67 13.29 -8.02 5.90
CA ARG A 67 12.95 -7.26 4.69
C ARG A 67 12.02 -6.13 5.04
N ALA A 68 12.15 -5.05 4.29
CA ALA A 68 11.20 -3.96 4.33
C ALA A 68 10.52 -3.85 2.98
N TYR A 69 9.38 -3.19 2.97
CA TYR A 69 8.63 -2.88 1.76
C TYR A 69 8.73 -1.38 1.53
N LYS A 70 8.92 -0.99 0.28
CA LYS A 70 8.96 0.43 -0.08
C LYS A 70 8.19 0.64 -1.37
N LEU A 71 7.70 1.85 -1.58
CA LEU A 71 7.00 2.19 -2.81
C LEU A 71 8.00 2.37 -3.95
N THR A 72 7.58 1.94 -5.13
CA THR A 72 8.25 2.28 -6.39
C THR A 72 7.79 3.68 -6.82
N GLU A 73 8.36 4.20 -7.90
CA GLU A 73 7.86 5.46 -8.49
C GLU A 73 6.38 5.37 -8.81
N ARG A 74 5.93 4.21 -9.32
CA ARG A 74 4.53 3.95 -9.62
C ARG A 74 3.66 4.04 -8.36
N GLY A 75 4.16 3.52 -7.24
CA GLY A 75 3.46 3.62 -5.96
C GLY A 75 3.44 5.05 -5.43
N LEU A 76 4.56 5.76 -5.53
CA LEU A 76 4.64 7.15 -5.09
C LEU A 76 3.70 8.06 -5.87
N ALA A 77 3.40 7.71 -7.12
CA ALA A 77 2.47 8.46 -7.95
C ALA A 77 1.03 8.45 -7.42
N LEU A 78 0.73 7.57 -6.44
CA LEU A 78 -0.59 7.51 -5.81
C LEU A 78 -0.78 8.56 -4.71
N ARG A 79 0.25 9.32 -4.35
CA ARG A 79 0.19 10.28 -3.23
C ARG A 79 -0.97 11.25 -3.35
N GLU A 80 -1.12 11.90 -4.51
CA GLU A 80 -2.19 12.88 -4.69
C GLU A 80 -3.57 12.24 -4.61
N ALA A 81 -3.73 11.07 -5.23
CA ALA A 81 -5.00 10.35 -5.18
C ALA A 81 -5.38 9.97 -3.75
N ILE A 82 -4.41 9.50 -2.98
CA ILE A 82 -4.63 9.13 -1.57
C ILE A 82 -5.00 10.37 -0.77
N ASN A 83 -4.30 11.48 -0.96
CA ASN A 83 -4.61 12.73 -0.25
C ASN A 83 -6.02 13.21 -0.59
N THR A 84 -6.40 13.17 -1.85
CA THR A 84 -7.72 13.61 -2.29
C THR A 84 -8.82 12.71 -1.73
N LEU A 85 -8.60 11.39 -1.75
CA LEU A 85 -9.54 10.46 -1.13
C LEU A 85 -9.65 10.70 0.37
N GLY A 86 -8.52 10.99 1.03
CA GLY A 86 -8.52 11.32 2.45
C GLY A 86 -9.34 12.55 2.78
N GLU A 87 -9.25 13.58 1.94
CA GLU A 87 -10.06 14.78 2.11
C GLU A 87 -11.54 14.46 1.97
N TRP A 88 -11.89 13.68 0.96
CA TRP A 88 -13.26 13.25 0.75
C TRP A 88 -13.74 12.43 1.95
N GLY A 89 -12.90 11.50 2.45
CA GLY A 89 -13.22 10.66 3.61
C GLY A 89 -13.46 11.48 4.88
N ARG A 90 -12.70 12.57 5.06
CA ARG A 90 -12.89 13.46 6.21
C ARG A 90 -14.29 14.04 6.22
N GLY A 91 -14.82 14.37 5.06
CA GLY A 91 -16.18 14.92 4.95
C GLY A 91 -17.28 13.92 5.23
N GLN A 92 -16.94 12.61 5.33
CA GLN A 92 -17.92 11.54 5.55
C GLN A 92 -18.00 11.09 7.01
N ARG A 93 -17.20 11.67 7.89
CA ARG A 93 -17.25 11.32 9.32
C ARG A 93 -18.40 11.99 10.03
#